data_8655b120daa0265b0815730dab48ae00
#
_entry.id   8655b120daa0265b0815730dab48ae00
#
_cell.length_a   1.000
_cell.length_b   1.000
_cell.length_c   1.000
_cell.angle_alpha   90.00
_cell.angle_beta   90.00
_cell.angle_gamma   90.00
#
_symmetry.space_group_name_H-M   'P 1'
#
loop_
_entity.id
_entity.type
_entity.pdbx_description
1 polymer ?
#
loop_
_entity_poly.entity_id
_entity_poly.type
_entity_poly.pdbx_seq_one_letter_code
_entity_poly.pdbx_strand_id
1 'polypeptide(L)'
;MADPKGFRFDTLGLHAGQRPDPLTGARAVPIYQTTSYVFESVDQAAELFNLERPGHIYSRISNPTVAVLEERLAALEGGVGAVCTASGQAALHLAVATLMGAGGHIVSSGAVYGGTHNLFNYTLPRFGITATFVDPRRPESFRAAIRPETRLVFAEVLGNPGLEVLDIPAVAKVAHDRGLPLMVDATFATPYLCRPFAYGADIALHSATKFLGGHGVAIGGALVDGGTFDWTQAKDANGKSLFPTLTEPYPGYHGLVFADEYGPSAFVARARAEGLRDFGACMSPANAFYILQGVETLAVRMARHVANAEAVARFLAGHPAVAWVNHPSLPSHPDHALAKRLWPRGAGAILCFGIKGGRAAGGRFIERLRVFSHLANVGDAKSLVIHPASTTHQQMDAGALQAAGVGEDLVRLSIGLEDPVDLIEDLGQALKASQKT
;
A
#
# COMPACT_ATOMS: atom_id res chain seq x y z
N MET A 1 -12.54 11.75 -25.45
CA MET A 1 -12.43 10.31 -25.17
C MET A 1 -13.63 9.88 -24.37
N ALA A 2 -14.05 8.62 -24.49
CA ALA A 2 -15.16 8.11 -23.70
C ALA A 2 -14.83 8.18 -22.20
N ASP A 3 -15.87 8.41 -21.38
CA ASP A 3 -15.80 8.29 -19.93
C ASP A 3 -15.16 6.92 -19.59
N PRO A 4 -14.10 6.84 -18.77
CA PRO A 4 -13.50 5.57 -18.38
C PRO A 4 -14.44 4.67 -17.57
N LYS A 5 -15.58 5.18 -17.12
CA LYS A 5 -16.63 4.40 -16.46
C LYS A 5 -17.13 3.31 -17.42
N GLY A 6 -16.84 2.07 -17.08
CA GLY A 6 -17.22 0.90 -17.87
C GLY A 6 -16.06 0.16 -18.55
N PHE A 7 -14.86 0.71 -18.58
CA PHE A 7 -13.69 -0.02 -19.02
C PHE A 7 -13.26 -1.10 -18.02
N ARG A 8 -12.71 -2.20 -18.55
CA ARG A 8 -12.13 -3.26 -17.74
C ARG A 8 -10.76 -2.85 -17.22
N PHE A 9 -10.26 -3.55 -16.22
CA PHE A 9 -9.03 -3.25 -15.49
C PHE A 9 -7.83 -2.92 -16.39
N ASP A 10 -7.55 -3.78 -17.38
CA ASP A 10 -6.39 -3.63 -18.25
C ASP A 10 -6.48 -2.35 -19.09
N THR A 11 -7.68 -2.02 -19.58
CA THR A 11 -7.94 -0.78 -20.33
C THR A 11 -7.84 0.45 -19.41
N LEU A 12 -8.33 0.36 -18.17
CA LEU A 12 -8.18 1.44 -17.19
C LEU A 12 -6.69 1.71 -16.90
N GLY A 13 -5.88 0.66 -16.76
CA GLY A 13 -4.43 0.78 -16.53
C GLY A 13 -3.72 1.58 -17.61
N LEU A 14 -4.24 1.59 -18.84
CA LEU A 14 -3.65 2.29 -19.97
C LEU A 14 -4.24 3.69 -20.22
N HIS A 15 -5.51 3.90 -19.89
CA HIS A 15 -6.26 5.07 -20.38
C HIS A 15 -6.83 5.99 -19.30
N ALA A 16 -7.06 5.49 -18.07
CA ALA A 16 -7.65 6.32 -17.04
C ALA A 16 -6.75 7.51 -16.67
N GLY A 17 -7.35 8.68 -16.50
CA GLY A 17 -6.66 9.93 -16.15
C GLY A 17 -5.82 10.56 -17.26
N GLN A 18 -5.67 9.90 -18.41
CA GLN A 18 -4.82 10.41 -19.49
C GLN A 18 -5.64 10.86 -20.72
N ARG A 19 -5.28 12.05 -21.22
CA ARG A 19 -5.70 12.58 -22.51
C ARG A 19 -4.47 12.99 -23.31
N PRO A 20 -4.49 12.97 -24.66
CA PRO A 20 -3.45 13.60 -25.45
C PRO A 20 -3.26 15.05 -25.02
N ASP A 21 -2.03 15.51 -24.96
CA ASP A 21 -1.72 16.90 -24.57
C ASP A 21 -2.47 17.88 -25.51
N PRO A 22 -3.25 18.82 -24.97
CA PRO A 22 -4.11 19.68 -25.80
C PRO A 22 -3.34 20.67 -26.67
N LEU A 23 -2.07 20.99 -26.35
CA LEU A 23 -1.28 21.96 -27.07
C LEU A 23 -0.45 21.29 -28.16
N THR A 24 0.14 20.13 -27.89
CA THR A 24 1.10 19.47 -28.79
C THR A 24 0.54 18.20 -29.41
N GLY A 25 -0.56 17.65 -28.90
CA GLY A 25 -1.08 16.35 -29.29
C GLY A 25 -0.24 15.17 -28.79
N ALA A 26 0.73 15.40 -27.89
CA ALA A 26 1.59 14.33 -27.37
C ALA A 26 0.75 13.18 -26.77
N ARG A 27 1.05 11.95 -27.24
CA ARG A 27 0.32 10.76 -26.79
C ARG A 27 0.78 10.28 -25.41
N ALA A 28 2.07 10.36 -25.14
CA ALA A 28 2.61 10.07 -23.81
C ALA A 28 2.27 11.20 -22.82
N VAL A 29 2.20 10.89 -21.54
CA VAL A 29 2.01 11.91 -20.50
C VAL A 29 3.23 12.82 -20.45
N PRO A 30 3.11 14.15 -20.65
CA PRO A 30 4.22 15.06 -20.49
C PRO A 30 4.71 15.13 -19.05
N ILE A 31 6.01 15.33 -18.86
CA ILE A 31 6.59 15.56 -17.52
C ILE A 31 6.61 17.07 -17.28
N TYR A 32 5.68 17.55 -16.46
CA TYR A 32 5.61 18.96 -16.05
C TYR A 32 6.59 19.22 -14.89
N GLN A 33 7.87 19.35 -15.22
CA GLN A 33 8.95 19.61 -14.26
C GLN A 33 9.02 21.11 -13.94
N THR A 34 8.01 21.59 -13.20
CA THR A 34 7.90 23.00 -12.78
C THR A 34 7.50 23.08 -11.32
N THR A 35 7.85 24.19 -10.64
CA THR A 35 7.43 24.47 -9.27
C THR A 35 6.05 25.12 -9.20
N SER A 36 5.74 26.05 -10.13
CA SER A 36 4.59 26.94 -10.09
C SER A 36 3.99 27.17 -11.47
N TYR A 37 2.79 27.72 -11.48
CA TYR A 37 2.00 27.95 -12.67
C TYR A 37 1.58 29.43 -12.72
N VAL A 38 1.54 30.01 -13.93
CA VAL A 38 1.13 31.42 -14.16
C VAL A 38 -0.38 31.50 -14.09
N PHE A 39 -0.89 32.54 -13.39
CA PHE A 39 -2.31 32.84 -13.34
C PHE A 39 -2.73 33.74 -14.50
N GLU A 40 -3.97 33.61 -14.93
CA GLU A 40 -4.57 34.43 -15.97
C GLU A 40 -4.96 35.83 -15.42
N SER A 41 -5.39 35.91 -14.15
CA SER A 41 -5.80 37.13 -13.48
C SER A 41 -5.64 36.99 -11.95
N VAL A 42 -5.77 38.11 -11.25
CA VAL A 42 -5.80 38.15 -9.76
C VAL A 42 -7.03 37.41 -9.23
N ASP A 43 -8.18 37.57 -9.89
CA ASP A 43 -9.43 36.90 -9.47
C ASP A 43 -9.31 35.37 -9.64
N GLN A 44 -8.81 34.91 -10.77
CA GLN A 44 -8.55 33.48 -10.98
C GLN A 44 -7.58 32.92 -9.92
N ALA A 45 -6.54 33.66 -9.58
CA ALA A 45 -5.62 33.24 -8.53
C ALA A 45 -6.35 33.10 -7.18
N ALA A 46 -7.21 34.07 -6.82
CA ALA A 46 -8.01 34.01 -5.58
C ALA A 46 -8.93 32.78 -5.56
N GLU A 47 -9.68 32.54 -6.64
CA GLU A 47 -10.57 31.35 -6.79
C GLU A 47 -9.80 30.03 -6.58
N LEU A 48 -8.58 29.90 -7.15
CA LEU A 48 -7.75 28.71 -7.01
C LEU A 48 -7.28 28.53 -5.55
N PHE A 49 -6.83 29.60 -4.88
CA PHE A 49 -6.39 29.55 -3.49
C PHE A 49 -7.53 29.28 -2.51
N ASN A 50 -8.75 29.73 -2.82
CA ASN A 50 -9.95 29.48 -2.03
C ASN A 50 -10.59 28.11 -2.30
N LEU A 51 -10.03 27.30 -3.21
CA LEU A 51 -10.59 26.01 -3.64
C LEU A 51 -11.95 26.12 -4.36
N GLU A 52 -12.32 27.30 -4.86
CA GLU A 52 -13.55 27.57 -5.60
C GLU A 52 -13.48 27.08 -7.05
N ARG A 53 -12.25 26.87 -7.56
CA ARG A 53 -11.98 26.41 -8.92
C ARG A 53 -10.87 25.34 -8.92
N PRO A 54 -11.00 24.25 -9.69
CA PRO A 54 -9.93 23.30 -9.86
C PRO A 54 -8.80 23.88 -10.71
N GLY A 55 -7.53 23.56 -10.37
CA GLY A 55 -6.36 23.97 -11.14
C GLY A 55 -5.04 23.71 -10.44
N HIS A 56 -3.95 24.12 -11.07
CA HIS A 56 -2.61 23.98 -10.54
C HIS A 56 -2.06 25.33 -10.09
N ILE A 57 -1.56 25.39 -8.87
CA ILE A 57 -0.93 26.58 -8.28
C ILE A 57 0.56 26.34 -8.10
N TYR A 58 0.89 25.23 -7.46
CA TYR A 58 2.24 24.87 -7.07
C TYR A 58 2.38 23.34 -7.03
N SER A 59 3.48 22.81 -7.57
CA SER A 59 3.65 21.36 -7.77
C SER A 59 3.67 20.54 -6.48
N ARG A 60 3.91 21.16 -5.31
CA ARG A 60 3.76 20.49 -4.02
C ARG A 60 2.30 20.12 -3.72
N ILE A 61 1.33 20.91 -4.20
CA ILE A 61 -0.10 20.69 -3.96
C ILE A 61 -0.69 19.80 -5.07
N SER A 62 -0.41 20.16 -6.32
CA SER A 62 -0.88 19.43 -7.51
C SER A 62 0.05 19.68 -8.70
N ASN A 63 0.19 18.65 -9.55
CA ASN A 63 1.01 18.71 -10.76
C ASN A 63 0.33 17.87 -11.85
N PRO A 64 0.26 18.31 -13.12
CA PRO A 64 -0.47 17.59 -14.17
C PRO A 64 0.02 16.15 -14.38
N THR A 65 1.32 15.89 -14.31
CA THR A 65 1.86 14.52 -14.43
C THR A 65 1.45 13.64 -13.26
N VAL A 66 1.51 14.18 -12.03
CA VAL A 66 1.09 13.47 -10.82
C VAL A 66 -0.41 13.21 -10.83
N ALA A 67 -1.22 14.19 -11.29
CA ALA A 67 -2.67 14.05 -11.39
C ALA A 67 -3.10 12.87 -12.28
N VAL A 68 -2.40 12.61 -13.40
CA VAL A 68 -2.67 11.44 -14.23
C VAL A 68 -2.47 10.14 -13.46
N LEU A 69 -1.42 10.04 -12.63
CA LEU A 69 -1.19 8.87 -11.80
C LEU A 69 -2.28 8.73 -10.73
N GLU A 70 -2.68 9.82 -10.09
CA GLU A 70 -3.73 9.84 -9.08
C GLU A 70 -5.08 9.37 -9.65
N GLU A 71 -5.51 9.93 -10.78
CA GLU A 71 -6.74 9.53 -11.45
C GLU A 71 -6.70 8.06 -11.91
N ARG A 72 -5.54 7.59 -12.37
CA ARG A 72 -5.35 6.20 -12.80
C ARG A 72 -5.45 5.22 -11.63
N LEU A 73 -4.81 5.52 -10.51
CA LEU A 73 -4.87 4.68 -9.32
C LEU A 73 -6.28 4.67 -8.72
N ALA A 74 -6.95 5.82 -8.65
CA ALA A 74 -8.35 5.90 -8.24
C ALA A 74 -9.25 5.02 -9.12
N ALA A 75 -9.11 5.08 -10.44
CA ALA A 75 -9.88 4.26 -11.36
C ALA A 75 -9.60 2.77 -11.23
N LEU A 76 -8.33 2.37 -11.04
CA LEU A 76 -7.94 0.97 -10.88
C LEU A 76 -8.47 0.37 -9.58
N GLU A 77 -8.47 1.13 -8.48
CA GLU A 77 -9.06 0.70 -7.21
C GLU A 77 -10.60 0.80 -7.22
N GLY A 78 -11.16 1.68 -8.04
CA GLY A 78 -12.59 1.98 -8.04
C GLY A 78 -12.97 3.02 -6.98
N GLY A 79 -12.03 3.87 -6.60
CA GLY A 79 -12.22 4.98 -5.66
C GLY A 79 -12.67 6.27 -6.33
N VAL A 80 -12.97 7.28 -5.51
CA VAL A 80 -13.44 8.61 -5.94
C VAL A 80 -12.31 9.60 -6.20
N GLY A 81 -11.11 9.33 -5.65
CA GLY A 81 -9.94 10.19 -5.82
C GLY A 81 -8.71 9.60 -5.16
N ALA A 82 -7.54 10.17 -5.49
CA ALA A 82 -6.27 9.77 -4.89
C ALA A 82 -5.35 10.97 -4.63
N VAL A 83 -4.41 10.79 -3.70
CA VAL A 83 -3.28 11.69 -3.45
C VAL A 83 -1.98 10.90 -3.52
N CYS A 84 -1.07 11.29 -4.40
CA CYS A 84 0.25 10.73 -4.50
C CYS A 84 1.26 11.48 -3.62
N THR A 85 2.15 10.72 -2.97
CA THR A 85 3.14 11.22 -2.02
C THR A 85 4.54 10.72 -2.36
N ALA A 86 5.55 11.28 -1.71
CA ALA A 86 6.97 10.94 -1.93
C ALA A 86 7.31 9.47 -1.57
N SER A 87 6.52 8.80 -0.75
CA SER A 87 6.71 7.39 -0.37
C SER A 87 5.45 6.81 0.25
N GLY A 88 5.35 5.47 0.37
CA GLY A 88 4.26 4.81 1.10
C GLY A 88 4.18 5.23 2.57
N GLN A 89 5.31 5.45 3.24
CA GLN A 89 5.34 5.96 4.61
C GLN A 89 4.81 7.39 4.71
N ALA A 90 5.10 8.24 3.71
CA ALA A 90 4.53 9.57 3.63
C ALA A 90 3.01 9.53 3.44
N ALA A 91 2.50 8.59 2.63
CA ALA A 91 1.07 8.36 2.47
C ALA A 91 0.41 7.93 3.79
N LEU A 92 1.01 6.97 4.50
CA LEU A 92 0.51 6.51 5.79
C LEU A 92 0.45 7.64 6.83
N HIS A 93 1.54 8.40 6.95
CA HIS A 93 1.59 9.55 7.87
C HIS A 93 0.56 10.61 7.49
N LEU A 94 0.42 10.91 6.20
CA LEU A 94 -0.57 11.86 5.70
C LEU A 94 -2.00 11.45 6.05
N ALA A 95 -2.35 10.16 5.86
CA ALA A 95 -3.67 9.64 6.21
C ALA A 95 -3.96 9.80 7.72
N VAL A 96 -3.02 9.42 8.57
CA VAL A 96 -3.16 9.56 10.02
C VAL A 96 -3.35 11.01 10.42
N ALA A 97 -2.50 11.92 9.92
CA ALA A 97 -2.59 13.34 10.23
C ALA A 97 -3.85 14.03 9.69
N THR A 98 -4.43 13.50 8.60
CA THR A 98 -5.73 13.97 8.08
C THR A 98 -6.88 13.58 8.99
N LEU A 99 -6.84 12.38 9.58
CA LEU A 99 -7.94 11.83 10.37
C LEU A 99 -7.88 12.23 11.85
N MET A 100 -6.68 12.45 12.42
CA MET A 100 -6.52 12.67 13.85
C MET A 100 -5.28 13.50 14.20
N GLY A 101 -5.32 14.06 15.41
CA GLY A 101 -4.18 14.70 16.08
C GLY A 101 -3.87 14.06 17.41
N ALA A 102 -3.23 14.82 18.32
CA ALA A 102 -2.91 14.37 19.68
C ALA A 102 -4.16 13.89 20.43
N GLY A 103 -4.02 12.77 21.13
CA GLY A 103 -5.12 12.06 21.79
C GLY A 103 -5.76 10.99 20.92
N GLY A 104 -5.48 10.94 19.62
CA GLY A 104 -5.99 9.92 18.71
C GLY A 104 -5.41 8.54 18.94
N HIS A 105 -6.16 7.51 18.53
CA HIS A 105 -5.77 6.11 18.67
C HIS A 105 -6.04 5.34 17.37
N ILE A 106 -5.14 4.38 17.06
CA ILE A 106 -5.21 3.47 15.93
C ILE A 106 -5.33 2.03 16.44
N VAL A 107 -6.28 1.25 15.91
CA VAL A 107 -6.24 -0.21 16.06
C VAL A 107 -5.60 -0.79 14.81
N SER A 108 -4.44 -1.41 14.95
CA SER A 108 -3.64 -1.92 13.84
C SER A 108 -3.50 -3.43 13.89
N SER A 109 -3.53 -4.08 12.74
CA SER A 109 -2.98 -5.44 12.60
C SER A 109 -1.53 -5.48 13.14
N GLY A 110 -1.16 -6.56 13.82
CA GLY A 110 0.23 -6.84 14.20
C GLY A 110 1.10 -7.30 13.03
N ALA A 111 0.47 -7.83 11.97
CA ALA A 111 1.16 -8.30 10.77
C ALA A 111 1.29 -7.17 9.74
N VAL A 112 2.17 -6.24 10.01
CA VAL A 112 2.41 -5.06 9.17
C VAL A 112 3.89 -4.87 8.86
N TYR A 113 4.19 -4.10 7.85
CA TYR A 113 5.54 -3.70 7.50
C TYR A 113 6.27 -3.07 8.70
N GLY A 114 7.56 -3.44 8.88
CA GLY A 114 8.34 -2.95 10.02
C GLY A 114 8.40 -1.42 10.15
N GLY A 115 8.39 -0.70 9.03
CA GLY A 115 8.30 0.77 9.03
C GLY A 115 6.95 1.28 9.55
N THR A 116 5.86 0.61 9.24
CA THR A 116 4.52 0.90 9.79
C THR A 116 4.47 0.64 11.29
N HIS A 117 5.01 -0.50 11.73
CA HIS A 117 5.12 -0.81 13.16
C HIS A 117 5.93 0.27 13.89
N ASN A 118 7.09 0.65 13.36
CA ASN A 118 7.93 1.68 13.98
C ASN A 118 7.23 3.06 14.01
N LEU A 119 6.54 3.44 12.93
CA LEU A 119 5.77 4.68 12.90
C LEU A 119 4.72 4.71 14.01
N PHE A 120 3.92 3.65 14.14
CA PHE A 120 2.81 3.57 15.10
C PHE A 120 3.28 3.39 16.55
N ASN A 121 4.35 2.62 16.77
CA ASN A 121 4.80 2.27 18.11
C ASN A 121 5.79 3.26 18.74
N TYR A 122 6.57 3.96 17.92
CA TYR A 122 7.64 4.82 18.44
C TYR A 122 7.53 6.29 17.98
N THR A 123 7.13 6.53 16.73
CA THR A 123 7.15 7.89 16.17
C THR A 123 5.90 8.67 16.52
N LEU A 124 4.71 8.13 16.22
CA LEU A 124 3.43 8.81 16.47
C LEU A 124 3.15 9.08 17.96
N PRO A 125 3.56 8.24 18.92
CA PRO A 125 3.41 8.56 20.35
C PRO A 125 4.08 9.86 20.76
N ARG A 126 5.16 10.28 20.08
CA ARG A 126 5.81 11.59 20.30
C ARG A 126 4.91 12.77 19.93
N PHE A 127 3.89 12.54 19.11
CA PHE A 127 2.87 13.50 18.69
C PHE A 127 1.52 13.25 19.40
N GLY A 128 1.51 12.41 20.44
CA GLY A 128 0.33 12.10 21.23
C GLY A 128 -0.67 11.15 20.55
N ILE A 129 -0.29 10.45 19.48
CA ILE A 129 -1.12 9.46 18.80
C ILE A 129 -0.62 8.06 19.19
N THR A 130 -1.53 7.21 19.64
CA THR A 130 -1.20 5.86 20.13
C THR A 130 -1.77 4.78 19.21
N ALA A 131 -1.22 3.55 19.31
CA ALA A 131 -1.73 2.40 18.59
C ALA A 131 -1.81 1.15 19.47
N THR A 132 -2.78 0.28 19.15
CA THR A 132 -2.87 -1.08 19.71
C THR A 132 -2.76 -2.08 18.56
N PHE A 133 -1.80 -2.99 18.66
CA PHE A 133 -1.61 -4.06 17.69
C PHE A 133 -2.39 -5.31 18.07
N VAL A 134 -3.04 -5.93 17.08
CA VAL A 134 -3.92 -7.08 17.27
C VAL A 134 -3.65 -8.21 16.28
N ASP A 135 -4.14 -9.40 16.56
CA ASP A 135 -4.05 -10.55 15.66
C ASP A 135 -4.95 -10.35 14.43
N PRO A 136 -4.39 -10.25 13.20
CA PRO A 136 -5.17 -10.02 11.97
C PRO A 136 -6.13 -11.15 11.60
N ARG A 137 -5.87 -12.38 12.07
CA ARG A 137 -6.73 -13.54 11.81
C ARG A 137 -7.98 -13.57 12.68
N ARG A 138 -8.07 -12.68 13.69
CA ARG A 138 -9.21 -12.61 14.61
C ARG A 138 -9.90 -11.24 14.53
N PRO A 139 -10.95 -11.07 13.74
CA PRO A 139 -11.70 -9.81 13.67
C PRO A 139 -12.14 -9.29 15.05
N GLU A 140 -12.48 -10.20 15.98
CA GLU A 140 -12.87 -9.83 17.34
C GLU A 140 -11.73 -9.19 18.16
N SER A 141 -10.45 -9.44 17.80
CA SER A 141 -9.32 -8.77 18.43
C SER A 141 -9.29 -7.26 18.10
N PHE A 142 -9.68 -6.89 16.88
CA PHE A 142 -9.88 -5.49 16.50
C PHE A 142 -11.00 -4.86 17.33
N ARG A 143 -12.15 -5.55 17.43
CA ARG A 143 -13.29 -5.06 18.22
C ARG A 143 -12.92 -4.80 19.68
N ALA A 144 -12.17 -5.71 20.30
CA ALA A 144 -11.76 -5.60 21.69
C ALA A 144 -10.76 -4.46 21.96
N ALA A 145 -9.99 -4.05 20.94
CA ALA A 145 -8.99 -3.00 21.04
C ALA A 145 -9.55 -1.58 20.76
N ILE A 146 -10.78 -1.46 20.24
CA ILE A 146 -11.40 -0.16 19.96
C ILE A 146 -11.72 0.56 21.27
N ARG A 147 -11.33 1.83 21.34
CA ARG A 147 -11.54 2.77 22.47
C ARG A 147 -12.27 4.02 22.00
N PRO A 148 -12.76 4.88 22.91
CA PRO A 148 -13.40 6.15 22.54
C PRO A 148 -12.51 7.06 21.68
N GLU A 149 -11.18 7.00 21.88
CA GLU A 149 -10.18 7.79 21.15
C GLU A 149 -9.81 7.18 19.79
N THR A 150 -10.27 5.97 19.46
CA THR A 150 -9.97 5.32 18.19
C THR A 150 -10.55 6.13 17.03
N ARG A 151 -9.73 6.33 16.00
CA ARG A 151 -10.08 7.06 14.78
C ARG A 151 -9.81 6.28 13.50
N LEU A 152 -9.08 5.16 13.62
CA LEU A 152 -8.67 4.39 12.47
C LEU A 152 -8.52 2.92 12.84
N VAL A 153 -9.05 2.04 11.98
CA VAL A 153 -8.67 0.62 11.92
C VAL A 153 -7.74 0.44 10.74
N PHE A 154 -6.56 -0.14 10.96
CA PHE A 154 -5.52 -0.31 9.95
C PHE A 154 -5.07 -1.76 9.83
N ALA A 155 -4.89 -2.25 8.61
CA ALA A 155 -4.28 -3.54 8.34
C ALA A 155 -3.60 -3.58 6.96
N GLU A 156 -2.75 -4.58 6.71
CA GLU A 156 -2.27 -4.90 5.37
C GLU A 156 -3.14 -6.01 4.76
N VAL A 157 -3.43 -5.93 3.47
CA VAL A 157 -4.20 -6.97 2.74
C VAL A 157 -3.49 -8.31 2.85
N LEU A 158 -2.16 -8.30 2.75
CA LEU A 158 -1.28 -9.44 2.95
C LEU A 158 -0.16 -9.03 3.90
N GLY A 159 -0.13 -9.63 5.09
CA GLY A 159 0.79 -9.30 6.17
C GLY A 159 2.27 -9.52 5.80
N ASN A 160 3.15 -8.78 6.45
CA ASN A 160 4.58 -8.83 6.23
C ASN A 160 5.34 -8.99 7.57
N PRO A 161 6.13 -10.06 7.78
CA PRO A 161 6.53 -11.08 6.79
C PRO A 161 5.68 -12.35 6.76
N GLY A 162 4.72 -12.50 7.68
CA GLY A 162 4.00 -13.76 7.93
C GLY A 162 2.97 -14.14 6.88
N LEU A 163 2.68 -13.26 5.89
CA LEU A 163 1.74 -13.47 4.79
C LEU A 163 0.32 -13.85 5.24
N GLU A 164 -0.11 -13.33 6.40
CA GLU A 164 -1.48 -13.44 6.86
C GLU A 164 -2.42 -12.72 5.89
N VAL A 165 -3.49 -13.40 5.49
CA VAL A 165 -4.51 -12.80 4.61
C VAL A 165 -5.58 -12.15 5.46
N LEU A 166 -5.81 -10.86 5.28
CA LEU A 166 -6.84 -10.12 6.01
C LEU A 166 -8.25 -10.51 5.54
N ASP A 167 -9.14 -10.87 6.44
CA ASP A 167 -10.58 -10.96 6.14
C ASP A 167 -11.16 -9.54 6.14
N ILE A 168 -10.96 -8.82 5.01
CA ILE A 168 -11.38 -7.43 4.85
C ILE A 168 -12.86 -7.25 5.19
N PRO A 169 -13.83 -8.06 4.66
CA PRO A 169 -15.23 -7.90 5.01
C PRO A 169 -15.51 -7.99 6.52
N ALA A 170 -14.87 -8.92 7.21
CA ALA A 170 -15.09 -9.10 8.64
C ALA A 170 -14.52 -7.94 9.46
N VAL A 171 -13.32 -7.46 9.11
CA VAL A 171 -12.69 -6.33 9.80
C VAL A 171 -13.39 -5.01 9.46
N ALA A 172 -13.81 -4.80 8.21
CA ALA A 172 -14.63 -3.65 7.82
C ALA A 172 -15.92 -3.57 8.62
N LYS A 173 -16.63 -4.70 8.78
CA LYS A 173 -17.82 -4.74 9.63
C LYS A 173 -17.53 -4.33 11.06
N VAL A 174 -16.42 -4.80 11.64
CA VAL A 174 -16.00 -4.42 13.01
C VAL A 174 -15.74 -2.92 13.12
N ALA A 175 -15.06 -2.32 12.15
CA ALA A 175 -14.77 -0.89 12.09
C ALA A 175 -16.07 -0.07 11.97
N HIS A 176 -16.90 -0.41 10.97
CA HIS A 176 -18.14 0.32 10.68
C HIS A 176 -19.19 0.20 11.79
N ASP A 177 -19.30 -0.93 12.48
CA ASP A 177 -20.15 -1.08 13.68
C ASP A 177 -19.80 -0.06 14.80
N ARG A 178 -18.66 0.61 14.70
CA ARG A 178 -18.15 1.61 15.64
C ARG A 178 -17.96 3.01 15.02
N GLY A 179 -18.46 3.21 13.80
CA GLY A 179 -18.32 4.48 13.07
C GLY A 179 -16.86 4.82 12.73
N LEU A 180 -16.02 3.81 12.50
CA LEU A 180 -14.60 3.99 12.19
C LEU A 180 -14.31 3.54 10.76
N PRO A 181 -13.43 4.26 10.02
CA PRO A 181 -12.98 3.81 8.72
C PRO A 181 -11.96 2.67 8.84
N LEU A 182 -12.00 1.77 7.85
CA LEU A 182 -10.96 0.79 7.63
C LEU A 182 -10.02 1.28 6.53
N MET A 183 -8.74 1.49 6.86
CA MET A 183 -7.67 1.68 5.88
C MET A 183 -6.85 0.41 5.73
N VAL A 184 -6.61 0.02 4.48
CA VAL A 184 -5.79 -1.14 4.17
C VAL A 184 -4.59 -0.77 3.30
N ASP A 185 -3.43 -1.27 3.65
CA ASP A 185 -2.27 -1.25 2.77
C ASP A 185 -2.37 -2.42 1.78
N ALA A 186 -2.58 -2.10 0.51
CA ALA A 186 -2.72 -3.05 -0.58
C ALA A 186 -1.45 -3.18 -1.45
N THR A 187 -0.30 -2.77 -0.93
CA THR A 187 0.98 -2.74 -1.65
C THR A 187 1.36 -4.09 -2.27
N PHE A 188 1.16 -5.21 -1.56
CA PHE A 188 1.52 -6.54 -2.06
C PHE A 188 0.50 -7.11 -3.03
N ALA A 189 -0.79 -6.81 -2.82
CA ALA A 189 -1.85 -7.30 -3.67
C ALA A 189 -1.99 -6.49 -4.96
N THR A 190 -1.76 -5.18 -4.89
CA THR A 190 -2.11 -4.21 -5.93
C THR A 190 -3.61 -4.25 -6.31
N PRO A 191 -4.17 -3.27 -6.99
CA PRO A 191 -5.56 -3.34 -7.45
C PRO A 191 -5.81 -4.48 -8.44
N TYR A 192 -4.75 -5.12 -8.96
CA TYR A 192 -4.88 -6.28 -9.85
C TYR A 192 -5.42 -7.53 -9.11
N LEU A 193 -4.88 -7.84 -7.93
CA LEU A 193 -5.29 -9.02 -7.16
C LEU A 193 -6.47 -8.71 -6.24
N CYS A 194 -6.44 -7.57 -5.55
CA CYS A 194 -7.45 -7.18 -4.58
C CYS A 194 -7.81 -5.71 -4.74
N ARG A 195 -9.09 -5.45 -4.90
CA ARG A 195 -9.69 -4.11 -4.80
C ARG A 195 -10.37 -3.99 -3.43
N PRO A 196 -9.74 -3.40 -2.43
CA PRO A 196 -10.22 -3.45 -1.05
C PRO A 196 -11.61 -2.85 -0.86
N PHE A 197 -11.99 -1.85 -1.66
CA PHE A 197 -13.31 -1.20 -1.59
C PHE A 197 -14.46 -2.15 -1.90
N ALA A 198 -14.25 -3.15 -2.77
CA ALA A 198 -15.25 -4.18 -3.05
C ALA A 198 -15.55 -5.06 -1.83
N TYR A 199 -14.71 -5.00 -0.81
CA TYR A 199 -14.80 -5.78 0.42
C TYR A 199 -15.06 -4.92 1.66
N GLY A 200 -15.31 -3.62 1.49
CA GLY A 200 -15.73 -2.72 2.57
C GLY A 200 -14.59 -1.91 3.21
N ALA A 201 -13.38 -1.90 2.65
CA ALA A 201 -12.40 -0.90 3.05
C ALA A 201 -12.81 0.50 2.56
N ASP A 202 -12.37 1.54 3.27
CA ASP A 202 -12.73 2.92 2.98
C ASP A 202 -11.57 3.69 2.36
N ILE A 203 -10.34 3.36 2.76
CA ILE A 203 -9.10 3.98 2.27
C ILE A 203 -8.13 2.86 1.87
N ALA A 204 -7.59 2.93 0.66
CA ALA A 204 -6.50 2.07 0.22
C ALA A 204 -5.18 2.86 0.20
N LEU A 205 -4.14 2.25 0.76
CA LEU A 205 -2.78 2.76 0.77
C LEU A 205 -1.89 1.89 -0.13
N HIS A 206 -0.99 2.53 -0.86
CA HIS A 206 0.04 1.86 -1.64
C HIS A 206 1.42 2.49 -1.46
N SER A 207 2.42 1.66 -1.23
CA SER A 207 3.78 2.01 -1.62
C SER A 207 3.90 1.79 -3.13
N ALA A 208 3.74 2.86 -3.91
CA ALA A 208 3.85 2.80 -5.37
C ALA A 208 5.27 2.46 -5.85
N THR A 209 6.25 2.52 -4.94
CA THR A 209 7.63 2.04 -5.08
C THR A 209 7.71 0.56 -5.50
N LYS A 210 6.72 -0.26 -5.08
CA LYS A 210 6.74 -1.72 -5.18
C LYS A 210 6.14 -2.18 -6.51
N PHE A 211 5.24 -3.14 -6.52
CA PHE A 211 4.63 -3.70 -7.72
C PHE A 211 3.97 -2.68 -8.67
N LEU A 212 3.45 -1.55 -8.16
CA LEU A 212 2.87 -0.52 -9.03
C LEU A 212 3.93 0.05 -9.98
N GLY A 213 5.05 0.53 -9.46
CA GLY A 213 6.19 0.96 -10.28
C GLY A 213 6.93 -0.21 -10.92
N GLY A 214 7.18 -1.27 -10.16
CA GLY A 214 7.60 -2.59 -10.60
C GLY A 214 9.03 -2.74 -11.13
N HIS A 215 9.86 -1.69 -11.09
CA HIS A 215 11.20 -1.70 -11.69
C HIS A 215 12.32 -1.21 -10.76
N GLY A 216 11.99 -0.88 -9.51
CA GLY A 216 12.97 -0.40 -8.53
C GLY A 216 13.61 0.96 -8.85
N VAL A 217 12.99 1.76 -9.72
CA VAL A 217 13.57 3.02 -10.24
C VAL A 217 13.03 4.28 -9.59
N ALA A 218 11.86 4.22 -8.95
CA ALA A 218 11.20 5.37 -8.36
C ALA A 218 10.57 5.03 -7.01
N ILE A 219 10.68 5.95 -6.05
CA ILE A 219 9.98 5.90 -4.78
C ILE A 219 8.70 6.71 -4.88
N GLY A 220 7.59 6.16 -4.37
CA GLY A 220 6.31 6.84 -4.32
C GLY A 220 5.32 6.18 -3.38
N GLY A 221 4.30 6.92 -2.99
CA GLY A 221 3.15 6.44 -2.23
C GLY A 221 1.86 6.96 -2.82
N ALA A 222 0.75 6.32 -2.48
CA ALA A 222 -0.58 6.79 -2.85
C ALA A 222 -1.59 6.45 -1.76
N LEU A 223 -2.51 7.37 -1.52
CA LEU A 223 -3.77 7.16 -0.82
C LEU A 223 -4.89 7.22 -1.83
N VAL A 224 -5.78 6.25 -1.80
CA VAL A 224 -7.00 6.24 -2.61
C VAL A 224 -8.19 6.25 -1.66
N ASP A 225 -9.12 7.17 -1.91
CA ASP A 225 -10.37 7.30 -1.15
C ASP A 225 -11.47 6.50 -1.85
N GLY A 226 -12.11 5.59 -1.13
CA GLY A 226 -13.24 4.81 -1.63
C GLY A 226 -14.52 5.63 -1.80
N GLY A 227 -14.65 6.74 -1.07
CA GLY A 227 -15.83 7.60 -1.09
C GLY A 227 -17.07 6.97 -0.46
N THR A 228 -16.93 5.89 0.29
CA THR A 228 -18.05 5.12 0.86
C THR A 228 -18.30 5.41 2.34
N PHE A 229 -17.32 5.97 3.05
CA PHE A 229 -17.44 6.27 4.47
C PHE A 229 -18.14 7.61 4.69
N ASP A 230 -19.21 7.59 5.49
CA ASP A 230 -19.94 8.81 5.86
C ASP A 230 -19.29 9.48 7.09
N TRP A 231 -18.45 10.47 6.83
CA TRP A 231 -17.74 11.22 7.86
C TRP A 231 -18.68 11.97 8.80
N THR A 232 -19.86 12.36 8.33
CA THR A 232 -20.85 13.19 9.09
C THR A 232 -21.62 12.36 10.11
N GLN A 233 -21.79 11.06 9.85
CA GLN A 233 -22.50 10.15 10.77
C GLN A 233 -21.58 9.55 11.83
N ALA A 234 -20.26 9.65 11.68
CA ALA A 234 -19.29 9.13 12.63
C ALA A 234 -19.21 10.02 13.89
N LYS A 235 -19.96 9.66 14.92
CA LYS A 235 -20.10 10.43 16.16
C LYS A 235 -19.82 9.58 17.40
N ASP A 236 -19.34 10.24 18.45
CA ASP A 236 -19.18 9.63 19.78
C ASP A 236 -20.54 9.50 20.51
N ALA A 237 -20.52 8.94 21.71
CA ALA A 237 -21.71 8.74 22.54
C ALA A 237 -22.41 10.07 22.93
N ASN A 238 -21.72 11.20 22.85
CA ASN A 238 -22.25 12.54 23.14
C ASN A 238 -22.72 13.26 21.87
N GLY A 239 -22.67 12.61 20.70
CA GLY A 239 -23.05 13.19 19.43
C GLY A 239 -21.99 14.09 18.79
N LYS A 240 -20.77 14.15 19.34
CA LYS A 240 -19.65 14.91 18.79
C LYS A 240 -19.00 14.12 17.65
N SER A 241 -18.61 14.84 16.59
CA SER A 241 -17.90 14.20 15.47
C SER A 241 -16.61 13.50 15.91
N LEU A 242 -16.40 12.28 15.40
CA LEU A 242 -15.14 11.58 15.52
C LEU A 242 -14.04 12.17 14.62
N PHE A 243 -14.44 12.91 13.57
CA PHE A 243 -13.55 13.47 12.53
C PHE A 243 -13.76 14.99 12.38
N PRO A 244 -13.49 15.80 13.42
CA PRO A 244 -13.68 17.24 13.35
C PRO A 244 -12.84 17.90 12.26
N THR A 245 -11.69 17.33 11.89
CA THR A 245 -10.87 17.80 10.78
C THR A 245 -11.61 17.84 9.44
N LEU A 246 -12.63 16.99 9.26
CA LEU A 246 -13.42 16.89 8.02
C LEU A 246 -14.78 17.55 8.14
N THR A 247 -15.37 17.56 9.35
CA THR A 247 -16.78 17.89 9.58
C THR A 247 -17.01 19.21 10.32
N GLU A 248 -15.94 19.86 10.79
CA GLU A 248 -16.02 21.18 11.43
C GLU A 248 -15.38 22.26 10.56
N PRO A 249 -15.79 23.56 10.72
CA PRO A 249 -15.24 24.65 9.95
C PRO A 249 -13.71 24.77 10.10
N TYR A 250 -13.01 24.82 8.99
CA TYR A 250 -11.55 24.96 8.97
C TYR A 250 -11.13 26.43 8.80
N PRO A 251 -10.50 27.04 9.82
CA PRO A 251 -10.11 28.45 9.76
C PRO A 251 -9.14 28.80 8.63
N GLY A 252 -8.29 27.86 8.21
CA GLY A 252 -7.31 28.05 7.13
C GLY A 252 -7.92 28.21 5.74
N TYR A 253 -9.21 27.90 5.56
CA TYR A 253 -10.01 28.12 4.35
C TYR A 253 -11.34 28.80 4.68
N HIS A 254 -11.28 29.90 5.41
CA HIS A 254 -12.43 30.77 5.71
C HIS A 254 -13.67 30.05 6.29
N GLY A 255 -13.45 28.97 7.04
CA GLY A 255 -14.52 28.20 7.66
C GLY A 255 -15.13 27.11 6.77
N LEU A 256 -14.48 26.74 5.67
CA LEU A 256 -14.90 25.63 4.83
C LEU A 256 -15.01 24.33 5.64
N VAL A 257 -16.09 23.59 5.45
CA VAL A 257 -16.32 22.24 6.00
C VAL A 257 -16.11 21.23 4.87
N PHE A 258 -15.04 20.43 4.95
CA PHE A 258 -14.67 19.56 3.84
C PHE A 258 -15.73 18.50 3.52
N ALA A 259 -16.43 17.97 4.54
CA ALA A 259 -17.50 16.99 4.34
C ALA A 259 -18.69 17.58 3.58
N ASP A 260 -19.04 18.84 3.84
CA ASP A 260 -20.16 19.50 3.17
C ASP A 260 -19.82 19.88 1.72
N GLU A 261 -18.60 20.39 1.49
CA GLU A 261 -18.17 20.88 0.17
C GLU A 261 -17.82 19.74 -0.79
N TYR A 262 -17.09 18.70 -0.29
CA TYR A 262 -16.55 17.64 -1.13
C TYR A 262 -17.28 16.31 -0.99
N GLY A 263 -18.22 16.18 -0.05
CA GLY A 263 -19.00 14.96 0.15
C GLY A 263 -18.13 13.70 0.22
N PRO A 264 -18.35 12.72 -0.69
CA PRO A 264 -17.58 11.47 -0.71
C PRO A 264 -16.05 11.64 -0.87
N SER A 265 -15.59 12.77 -1.41
CA SER A 265 -14.17 13.06 -1.62
C SER A 265 -13.54 13.90 -0.49
N ALA A 266 -14.24 14.11 0.63
CA ALA A 266 -13.81 14.98 1.72
C ALA A 266 -12.42 14.60 2.27
N PHE A 267 -12.15 13.29 2.45
CA PHE A 267 -10.88 12.83 2.96
C PHE A 267 -9.72 13.17 2.01
N VAL A 268 -9.84 12.83 0.73
CA VAL A 268 -8.77 13.09 -0.25
C VAL A 268 -8.58 14.59 -0.50
N ALA A 269 -9.68 15.39 -0.46
CA ALA A 269 -9.63 16.84 -0.58
C ALA A 269 -8.86 17.47 0.60
N ARG A 270 -9.17 17.06 1.83
CA ARG A 270 -8.47 17.51 3.04
C ARG A 270 -7.01 17.08 3.05
N ALA A 271 -6.74 15.82 2.73
CA ALA A 271 -5.39 15.30 2.66
C ALA A 271 -4.50 16.10 1.70
N ARG A 272 -5.06 16.59 0.59
CA ARG A 272 -4.35 17.43 -0.38
C ARG A 272 -4.23 18.88 0.11
N ALA A 273 -5.36 19.50 0.44
CA ALA A 273 -5.46 20.95 0.66
C ALA A 273 -4.69 21.40 1.91
N GLU A 274 -4.65 20.60 2.95
CA GLU A 274 -3.88 20.86 4.16
C GLU A 274 -2.65 19.94 4.25
N GLY A 275 -2.89 18.61 4.32
CA GLY A 275 -1.84 17.68 4.69
C GLY A 275 -0.67 17.68 3.72
N LEU A 276 -0.90 17.46 2.43
CA LEU A 276 0.17 17.47 1.43
C LEU A 276 0.82 18.84 1.30
N ARG A 277 0.01 19.91 1.31
CA ARG A 277 0.49 21.29 1.24
C ARG A 277 1.44 21.63 2.39
N ASP A 278 1.07 21.27 3.62
CA ASP A 278 1.75 21.74 4.83
C ASP A 278 2.88 20.80 5.26
N PHE A 279 2.70 19.48 5.18
CA PHE A 279 3.77 18.50 5.47
C PHE A 279 4.77 18.34 4.33
N GLY A 280 4.41 18.69 3.11
CA GLY A 280 5.34 18.83 1.98
C GLY A 280 5.81 17.53 1.33
N ALA A 281 5.28 16.37 1.70
CA ALA A 281 5.71 15.06 1.21
C ALA A 281 5.18 14.74 -0.20
N CYS A 282 5.27 15.69 -1.13
CA CYS A 282 4.75 15.57 -2.50
C CYS A 282 5.60 14.61 -3.37
N MET A 283 4.95 14.01 -4.37
CA MET A 283 5.63 13.17 -5.35
C MET A 283 6.29 14.04 -6.44
N SER A 284 7.52 13.70 -6.83
CA SER A 284 8.16 14.30 -8.00
C SER A 284 7.44 13.91 -9.29
N PRO A 285 7.22 14.85 -10.25
CA PRO A 285 6.64 14.54 -11.56
C PRO A 285 7.42 13.45 -12.32
N ALA A 286 8.74 13.43 -12.22
CA ALA A 286 9.56 12.40 -12.81
C ALA A 286 9.27 11.01 -12.20
N ASN A 287 9.14 10.92 -10.87
CA ASN A 287 8.77 9.66 -10.21
C ASN A 287 7.36 9.21 -10.61
N ALA A 288 6.41 10.16 -10.69
CA ALA A 288 5.05 9.85 -11.18
C ALA A 288 5.08 9.29 -12.59
N PHE A 289 5.88 9.86 -13.49
CA PHE A 289 6.05 9.36 -14.86
C PHE A 289 6.62 7.93 -14.86
N TYR A 290 7.69 7.63 -14.12
CA TYR A 290 8.25 6.27 -14.05
C TYR A 290 7.26 5.27 -13.45
N ILE A 291 6.51 5.65 -12.43
CA ILE A 291 5.49 4.79 -11.82
C ILE A 291 4.35 4.54 -12.81
N LEU A 292 3.92 5.55 -13.60
CA LEU A 292 2.92 5.39 -14.65
C LEU A 292 3.33 4.33 -15.68
N GLN A 293 4.59 4.31 -16.12
CA GLN A 293 5.09 3.27 -17.04
C GLN A 293 4.93 1.87 -16.43
N GLY A 294 5.16 1.74 -15.12
CA GLY A 294 4.91 0.49 -14.41
C GLY A 294 3.42 0.14 -14.34
N VAL A 295 2.56 1.10 -14.02
CA VAL A 295 1.11 0.89 -13.89
C VAL A 295 0.48 0.48 -15.22
N GLU A 296 0.95 1.01 -16.35
CA GLU A 296 0.46 0.63 -17.68
C GLU A 296 0.64 -0.87 -17.98
N THR A 297 1.66 -1.49 -17.43
CA THR A 297 1.95 -2.92 -17.60
C THR A 297 1.60 -3.77 -16.38
N LEU A 298 0.93 -3.20 -15.38
CA LEU A 298 0.65 -3.86 -14.11
C LEU A 298 -0.04 -5.22 -14.29
N ALA A 299 -1.08 -5.29 -15.11
CA ALA A 299 -1.88 -6.51 -15.29
C ALA A 299 -1.02 -7.67 -15.82
N VAL A 300 -0.25 -7.44 -16.88
CA VAL A 300 0.60 -8.48 -17.49
C VAL A 300 1.76 -8.87 -16.56
N ARG A 301 2.34 -7.91 -15.83
CA ARG A 301 3.39 -8.21 -14.85
C ARG A 301 2.85 -9.02 -13.67
N MET A 302 1.73 -8.60 -13.07
CA MET A 302 1.16 -9.30 -11.93
C MET A 302 0.73 -10.72 -12.28
N ALA A 303 0.15 -10.95 -13.46
CA ALA A 303 -0.17 -12.31 -13.93
C ALA A 303 1.09 -13.20 -13.99
N ARG A 304 2.22 -12.67 -14.51
CA ARG A 304 3.47 -13.41 -14.58
C ARG A 304 4.10 -13.61 -13.20
N HIS A 305 4.13 -12.57 -12.36
CA HIS A 305 4.61 -12.65 -10.97
C HIS A 305 3.90 -13.76 -10.19
N VAL A 306 2.57 -13.82 -10.27
CA VAL A 306 1.76 -14.83 -9.59
C VAL A 306 2.06 -16.23 -10.11
N ALA A 307 2.07 -16.42 -11.43
CA ALA A 307 2.35 -17.73 -12.02
C ALA A 307 3.74 -18.25 -11.61
N ASN A 308 4.76 -17.38 -11.61
CA ASN A 308 6.10 -17.71 -11.18
C ASN A 308 6.16 -18.04 -9.68
N ALA A 309 5.50 -17.23 -8.84
CA ALA A 309 5.48 -17.45 -7.39
C ALA A 309 4.83 -18.79 -7.02
N GLU A 310 3.74 -19.15 -7.68
CA GLU A 310 3.08 -20.44 -7.48
C GLU A 310 3.94 -21.63 -7.93
N ALA A 311 4.69 -21.49 -9.04
CA ALA A 311 5.61 -22.52 -9.50
C ALA A 311 6.76 -22.71 -8.49
N VAL A 312 7.35 -21.62 -8.04
CA VAL A 312 8.43 -21.62 -7.02
C VAL A 312 7.93 -22.17 -5.69
N ALA A 313 6.73 -21.78 -5.23
CA ALA A 313 6.16 -22.24 -3.97
C ALA A 313 5.95 -23.77 -3.99
N ARG A 314 5.42 -24.32 -5.09
CA ARG A 314 5.27 -25.78 -5.28
C ARG A 314 6.64 -26.50 -5.30
N PHE A 315 7.63 -25.96 -5.99
CA PHE A 315 8.98 -26.52 -6.02
C PHE A 315 9.58 -26.58 -4.61
N LEU A 316 9.53 -25.45 -3.88
CA LEU A 316 10.09 -25.37 -2.53
C LEU A 316 9.39 -26.32 -1.55
N ALA A 317 8.06 -26.47 -1.65
CA ALA A 317 7.29 -27.35 -0.79
C ALA A 317 7.69 -28.85 -0.94
N GLY A 318 8.20 -29.24 -2.10
CA GLY A 318 8.71 -30.60 -2.34
C GLY A 318 10.21 -30.78 -2.10
N HIS A 319 10.97 -29.71 -1.79
CA HIS A 319 12.42 -29.79 -1.74
C HIS A 319 12.95 -30.27 -0.37
N PRO A 320 13.87 -31.27 -0.31
CA PRO A 320 14.31 -31.90 0.95
C PRO A 320 15.05 -30.94 1.91
N ALA A 321 15.70 -29.90 1.41
CA ALA A 321 16.38 -28.87 2.22
C ALA A 321 15.44 -27.80 2.80
N VAL A 322 14.15 -27.84 2.45
CA VAL A 322 13.13 -26.91 2.95
C VAL A 322 12.34 -27.57 4.07
N ALA A 323 12.13 -26.84 5.14
CA ALA A 323 11.37 -27.30 6.31
C ALA A 323 9.88 -26.95 6.20
N TRP A 324 9.56 -25.78 5.70
CA TRP A 324 8.21 -25.26 5.51
C TRP A 324 8.18 -24.19 4.41
N VAL A 325 7.03 -23.99 3.79
CA VAL A 325 6.79 -22.91 2.83
C VAL A 325 5.51 -22.18 3.22
N ASN A 326 5.58 -20.87 3.24
CA ASN A 326 4.47 -20.00 3.53
C ASN A 326 4.11 -19.16 2.30
N HIS A 327 3.00 -19.52 1.63
CA HIS A 327 2.41 -18.78 0.51
C HIS A 327 0.93 -19.14 0.41
N PRO A 328 0.02 -18.14 0.29
CA PRO A 328 -1.42 -18.41 0.36
C PRO A 328 -1.99 -19.26 -0.78
N SER A 329 -1.24 -19.48 -1.87
CA SER A 329 -1.65 -20.43 -2.92
C SER A 329 -1.55 -21.91 -2.51
N LEU A 330 -0.77 -22.22 -1.48
CA LEU A 330 -0.58 -23.60 -1.02
C LEU A 330 -1.75 -24.02 -0.12
N PRO A 331 -2.31 -25.25 -0.29
CA PRO A 331 -3.37 -25.76 0.59
C PRO A 331 -2.98 -25.86 2.06
N SER A 332 -1.69 -25.92 2.36
CA SER A 332 -1.15 -25.94 3.73
C SER A 332 -1.17 -24.57 4.42
N HIS A 333 -1.38 -23.47 3.67
CA HIS A 333 -1.46 -22.14 4.28
C HIS A 333 -2.77 -21.98 5.05
N PRO A 334 -2.74 -21.47 6.29
CA PRO A 334 -3.96 -21.31 7.11
C PRO A 334 -5.07 -20.53 6.41
N ASP A 335 -4.69 -19.50 5.67
CA ASP A 335 -5.63 -18.58 5.02
C ASP A 335 -5.87 -18.90 3.53
N HIS A 336 -5.49 -20.12 3.05
CA HIS A 336 -5.63 -20.50 1.64
C HIS A 336 -7.07 -20.31 1.11
N ALA A 337 -8.05 -20.80 1.84
CA ALA A 337 -9.45 -20.68 1.43
C ALA A 337 -9.92 -19.22 1.36
N LEU A 338 -9.47 -18.40 2.30
CA LEU A 338 -9.75 -16.96 2.33
C LEU A 338 -9.11 -16.24 1.14
N ALA A 339 -7.83 -16.49 0.87
CA ALA A 339 -7.12 -15.93 -0.28
C ALA A 339 -7.82 -16.28 -1.61
N LYS A 340 -8.18 -17.54 -1.79
CA LYS A 340 -8.90 -18.01 -2.98
C LYS A 340 -10.26 -17.32 -3.16
N ARG A 341 -10.96 -17.02 -2.07
CA ARG A 341 -12.25 -16.32 -2.08
C ARG A 341 -12.10 -14.85 -2.46
N LEU A 342 -11.12 -14.16 -1.85
CA LEU A 342 -10.95 -12.71 -2.03
C LEU A 342 -10.14 -12.35 -3.29
N TRP A 343 -9.20 -13.21 -3.70
CA TRP A 343 -8.25 -12.94 -4.78
C TRP A 343 -8.28 -14.00 -5.88
N PRO A 344 -9.31 -14.00 -6.74
CA PRO A 344 -9.47 -15.04 -7.77
C PRO A 344 -8.35 -15.05 -8.83
N ARG A 345 -7.53 -13.99 -8.90
CA ARG A 345 -6.40 -13.87 -9.84
C ARG A 345 -5.07 -14.39 -9.26
N GLY A 346 -5.06 -14.95 -8.04
CA GLY A 346 -3.90 -15.54 -7.39
C GLY A 346 -3.49 -14.86 -6.09
N ALA A 347 -2.49 -15.40 -5.40
CA ALA A 347 -2.16 -15.11 -4.02
C ALA A 347 -0.90 -14.22 -3.82
N GLY A 348 -0.52 -13.44 -4.83
CA GLY A 348 0.63 -12.56 -4.77
C GLY A 348 1.93 -13.20 -5.25
N ALA A 349 3.04 -12.49 -5.04
CA ALA A 349 4.35 -12.90 -5.51
C ALA A 349 5.45 -12.79 -4.43
N ILE A 350 5.04 -12.69 -3.19
CA ILE A 350 5.93 -12.77 -2.03
C ILE A 350 5.71 -14.12 -1.37
N LEU A 351 6.78 -14.82 -1.07
CA LEU A 351 6.73 -16.07 -0.32
C LEU A 351 7.85 -16.12 0.73
N CYS A 352 7.61 -16.88 1.79
CA CYS A 352 8.61 -17.18 2.79
C CYS A 352 8.78 -18.69 2.91
N PHE A 353 9.98 -19.13 3.25
CA PHE A 353 10.24 -20.54 3.53
C PHE A 353 11.31 -20.69 4.60
N GLY A 354 11.27 -21.81 5.33
CA GLY A 354 12.29 -22.19 6.29
C GLY A 354 13.32 -23.11 5.65
N ILE A 355 14.61 -22.72 5.70
CA ILE A 355 15.72 -23.55 5.23
C ILE A 355 16.25 -24.43 6.35
N LYS A 356 16.42 -25.73 6.12
CA LYS A 356 17.06 -26.64 7.07
C LYS A 356 18.51 -26.25 7.29
N GLY A 357 18.94 -26.23 8.54
CA GLY A 357 20.28 -25.76 8.94
C GLY A 357 20.33 -24.29 9.38
N GLY A 358 19.15 -23.64 9.50
CA GLY A 358 18.99 -22.33 10.11
C GLY A 358 19.81 -21.20 9.45
N ARG A 359 20.20 -20.22 10.25
CA ARG A 359 20.91 -18.99 9.80
C ARG A 359 22.13 -19.28 8.93
N ALA A 360 22.97 -20.27 9.29
CA ALA A 360 24.18 -20.58 8.55
C ALA A 360 23.88 -21.15 7.15
N ALA A 361 22.88 -22.02 7.03
CA ALA A 361 22.44 -22.53 5.74
C ALA A 361 21.76 -21.44 4.91
N GLY A 362 20.99 -20.55 5.55
CA GLY A 362 20.37 -19.37 4.90
C GLY A 362 21.41 -18.44 4.28
N GLY A 363 22.49 -18.15 5.00
CA GLY A 363 23.62 -17.36 4.48
C GLY A 363 24.26 -18.02 3.25
N ARG A 364 24.66 -19.29 3.36
CA ARG A 364 25.24 -20.04 2.23
C ARG A 364 24.31 -20.14 1.04
N PHE A 365 23.00 -20.30 1.28
CA PHE A 365 21.99 -20.31 0.22
C PHE A 365 21.98 -19.01 -0.56
N ILE A 366 21.88 -17.88 0.12
CA ILE A 366 21.82 -16.55 -0.52
C ILE A 366 23.09 -16.28 -1.33
N GLU A 367 24.26 -16.58 -0.79
CA GLU A 367 25.55 -16.39 -1.47
C GLU A 367 25.73 -17.24 -2.73
N ARG A 368 24.95 -18.31 -2.91
CA ARG A 368 24.99 -19.19 -4.07
C ARG A 368 23.97 -18.87 -5.16
N LEU A 369 23.02 -17.97 -4.88
CA LEU A 369 22.06 -17.52 -5.88
C LEU A 369 22.76 -16.70 -6.97
N ARG A 370 22.28 -16.83 -8.21
CA ARG A 370 22.82 -16.19 -9.41
C ARG A 370 21.82 -15.26 -10.07
N VAL A 371 20.53 -15.57 -9.97
CA VAL A 371 19.42 -14.81 -10.54
C VAL A 371 18.83 -13.88 -9.50
N PHE A 372 18.63 -14.36 -8.27
CA PHE A 372 18.03 -13.55 -7.21
C PHE A 372 19.01 -12.53 -6.66
N SER A 373 18.58 -11.26 -6.62
CA SER A 373 19.36 -10.18 -6.01
C SER A 373 19.13 -10.10 -4.49
N HIS A 374 20.20 -10.09 -3.72
CA HIS A 374 20.15 -9.96 -2.26
C HIS A 374 20.02 -8.48 -1.87
N LEU A 375 18.81 -8.04 -1.53
CA LEU A 375 18.54 -6.67 -1.09
C LEU A 375 17.19 -6.56 -0.37
N ALA A 376 17.00 -5.46 0.37
CA ALA A 376 15.79 -5.19 1.16
C ALA A 376 14.73 -4.47 0.33
N ASN A 377 14.13 -5.12 -0.65
CA ASN A 377 13.00 -4.61 -1.42
C ASN A 377 12.03 -5.75 -1.75
N VAL A 378 10.91 -5.42 -2.40
CA VAL A 378 9.92 -6.35 -2.96
C VAL A 378 9.26 -5.72 -4.19
N GLY A 379 8.65 -6.54 -5.05
CA GLY A 379 7.82 -6.05 -6.14
C GLY A 379 8.58 -5.50 -7.33
N ASP A 380 9.85 -5.90 -7.47
CA ASP A 380 10.66 -5.60 -8.66
C ASP A 380 10.39 -6.65 -9.77
N ALA A 381 10.59 -6.26 -11.01
CA ALA A 381 10.57 -7.16 -12.17
C ALA A 381 11.63 -8.27 -12.06
N LYS A 382 12.71 -8.04 -11.32
CA LYS A 382 13.74 -9.01 -10.98
C LYS A 382 13.44 -9.69 -9.65
N SER A 383 13.74 -10.98 -9.54
CA SER A 383 13.58 -11.75 -8.30
C SER A 383 14.56 -11.29 -7.21
N LEU A 384 14.05 -11.15 -6.01
CA LEU A 384 14.79 -10.65 -4.85
C LEU A 384 14.76 -11.66 -3.71
N VAL A 385 15.80 -11.67 -2.89
CA VAL A 385 15.93 -12.52 -1.71
C VAL A 385 16.43 -11.72 -0.52
N ILE A 386 15.94 -12.08 0.67
CA ILE A 386 16.47 -11.56 1.94
C ILE A 386 16.34 -12.63 3.02
N HIS A 387 17.29 -12.63 3.96
CA HIS A 387 17.21 -13.38 5.21
C HIS A 387 16.97 -12.40 6.36
N PRO A 388 15.73 -12.21 6.80
CA PRO A 388 15.36 -11.14 7.74
C PRO A 388 16.16 -11.17 9.04
N ALA A 389 16.37 -12.34 9.64
CA ALA A 389 17.11 -12.49 10.89
C ALA A 389 18.56 -12.03 10.82
N SER A 390 19.19 -12.06 9.64
CA SER A 390 20.59 -11.59 9.44
C SER A 390 20.68 -10.15 8.93
N THR A 391 19.56 -9.51 8.58
CA THR A 391 19.55 -8.20 7.91
C THR A 391 18.58 -7.23 8.56
N THR A 392 17.33 -7.22 8.14
CA THR A 392 16.32 -6.23 8.57
C THR A 392 15.95 -6.33 10.05
N HIS A 393 16.17 -7.48 10.69
CA HIS A 393 15.85 -7.76 12.09
C HIS A 393 17.08 -8.15 12.92
N GLN A 394 18.30 -7.89 12.41
CA GLN A 394 19.55 -8.28 13.06
C GLN A 394 19.73 -7.71 14.48
N GLN A 395 19.09 -6.57 14.76
CA GLN A 395 19.17 -5.91 16.07
C GLN A 395 18.22 -6.51 17.11
N MET A 396 17.34 -7.43 16.71
CA MET A 396 16.40 -8.10 17.61
C MET A 396 17.04 -9.32 18.28
N ASP A 397 16.74 -9.52 19.55
CA ASP A 397 17.06 -10.77 20.23
C ASP A 397 16.14 -11.93 19.78
N ALA A 398 16.46 -13.16 20.19
CA ALA A 398 15.71 -14.35 19.78
C ALA A 398 14.22 -14.29 20.17
N GLY A 399 13.89 -13.70 21.33
CA GLY A 399 12.50 -13.55 21.78
C GLY A 399 11.72 -12.54 20.94
N ALA A 400 12.35 -11.42 20.61
CA ALA A 400 11.77 -10.39 19.75
C ALA A 400 11.60 -10.90 18.30
N LEU A 401 12.55 -11.66 17.77
CA LEU A 401 12.44 -12.33 16.47
C LEU A 401 11.25 -13.30 16.44
N GLN A 402 11.11 -14.12 17.46
CA GLN A 402 9.99 -15.06 17.57
C GLN A 402 8.64 -14.33 17.66
N ALA A 403 8.56 -13.27 18.44
CA ALA A 403 7.35 -12.42 18.55
C ALA A 403 6.99 -11.75 17.22
N ALA A 404 8.00 -11.40 16.41
CA ALA A 404 7.82 -10.86 15.07
C ALA A 404 7.53 -11.92 13.99
N GLY A 405 7.47 -13.22 14.35
CA GLY A 405 7.29 -14.32 13.39
C GLY A 405 8.50 -14.55 12.47
N VAL A 406 9.68 -14.07 12.87
CA VAL A 406 10.92 -14.18 12.10
C VAL A 406 11.82 -15.26 12.71
N GLY A 407 11.70 -16.48 12.19
CA GLY A 407 12.62 -17.58 12.56
C GLY A 407 14.03 -17.37 11.99
N GLU A 408 15.02 -17.98 12.63
CA GLU A 408 16.42 -17.99 12.14
C GLU A 408 16.61 -18.76 10.82
N ASP A 409 15.63 -19.54 10.43
CA ASP A 409 15.58 -20.30 9.18
C ASP A 409 14.83 -19.59 8.07
N LEU A 410 14.17 -18.45 8.38
CA LEU A 410 13.27 -17.78 7.45
C LEU A 410 14.02 -17.08 6.33
N VAL A 411 13.70 -17.45 5.10
CA VAL A 411 14.09 -16.75 3.87
C VAL A 411 12.83 -16.18 3.20
N ARG A 412 12.86 -14.91 2.83
CA ARG A 412 11.79 -14.25 2.06
C ARG A 412 12.23 -14.04 0.63
N LEU A 413 11.38 -14.44 -0.32
CA LEU A 413 11.55 -14.20 -1.75
C LEU A 413 10.47 -13.22 -2.24
N SER A 414 10.88 -12.32 -3.13
CA SER A 414 9.98 -11.56 -4.00
C SER A 414 10.22 -12.03 -5.42
N ILE A 415 9.23 -12.71 -5.99
CA ILE A 415 9.39 -13.41 -7.26
C ILE A 415 9.17 -12.43 -8.42
N GLY A 416 10.12 -12.41 -9.36
CA GLY A 416 10.13 -11.56 -10.53
C GLY A 416 9.46 -12.18 -11.76
N LEU A 417 9.85 -11.66 -12.92
CA LEU A 417 9.26 -11.98 -14.23
C LEU A 417 10.12 -12.96 -15.05
N GLU A 418 11.22 -13.42 -14.51
CA GLU A 418 12.15 -14.32 -15.17
C GLU A 418 11.46 -15.61 -15.63
N ASP A 419 12.16 -16.42 -16.44
CA ASP A 419 11.64 -17.74 -16.78
C ASP A 419 11.57 -18.60 -15.51
N PRO A 420 10.43 -19.26 -15.23
CA PRO A 420 10.27 -20.06 -14.03
C PRO A 420 11.23 -21.25 -13.95
N VAL A 421 11.73 -21.75 -15.08
CA VAL A 421 12.73 -22.82 -15.10
C VAL A 421 14.05 -22.31 -14.54
N ASP A 422 14.51 -21.13 -14.99
CA ASP A 422 15.75 -20.50 -14.49
C ASP A 422 15.66 -20.21 -12.99
N LEU A 423 14.50 -19.72 -12.51
CA LEU A 423 14.28 -19.48 -11.09
C LEU A 423 14.38 -20.77 -10.26
N ILE A 424 13.75 -21.86 -10.73
CA ILE A 424 13.74 -23.14 -10.03
C ILE A 424 15.13 -23.78 -10.05
N GLU A 425 15.85 -23.70 -11.15
CA GLU A 425 17.22 -24.22 -11.26
C GLU A 425 18.18 -23.47 -10.34
N ASP A 426 18.07 -22.12 -10.29
CA ASP A 426 18.91 -21.30 -9.40
C ASP A 426 18.63 -21.59 -7.93
N LEU A 427 17.36 -21.67 -7.53
CA LEU A 427 16.97 -22.07 -6.18
C LEU A 427 17.46 -23.48 -5.84
N GLY A 428 17.29 -24.44 -6.75
CA GLY A 428 17.67 -25.85 -6.54
C GLY A 428 19.17 -26.04 -6.33
N GLN A 429 20.00 -25.39 -7.16
CA GLN A 429 21.45 -25.44 -7.00
C GLN A 429 21.92 -24.80 -5.70
N ALA A 430 21.33 -23.64 -5.33
CA ALA A 430 21.68 -22.93 -4.11
C ALA A 430 21.25 -23.70 -2.85
N LEU A 431 20.03 -24.26 -2.82
CA LEU A 431 19.54 -25.14 -1.75
C LEU A 431 20.44 -26.37 -1.57
N LYS A 432 20.83 -27.04 -2.66
CA LYS A 432 21.74 -28.19 -2.59
C LYS A 432 23.11 -27.79 -2.05
N ALA A 433 23.64 -26.65 -2.46
CA ALA A 433 24.93 -26.15 -1.99
C ALA A 433 24.90 -25.75 -0.52
N SER A 434 23.79 -25.18 -0.03
CA SER A 434 23.62 -24.70 1.34
C SER A 434 23.68 -25.80 2.41
N GLN A 435 23.40 -27.06 2.01
CA GLN A 435 23.42 -28.24 2.91
C GLN A 435 24.79 -28.90 3.03
N LYS A 436 25.78 -28.46 2.24
CA LYS A 436 27.16 -28.92 2.37
C LYS A 436 27.85 -28.11 3.48
N THR A 437 28.36 -28.80 4.48
CA THR A 437 29.20 -28.25 5.55
C THR A 437 30.55 -27.80 5.05
#